data_3b867e26f78da5ccc5aad0284408d5a5
#
_entry.id   3b867e26f78da5ccc5aad0284408d5a5
#
_cell.length_a   1.000
_cell.length_b   1.000
_cell.length_c   1.000
_cell.angle_alpha   90.00
_cell.angle_beta   90.00
_cell.angle_gamma   90.00
#
_symmetry.space_group_name_H-M   'P 1'
#
loop_
_entity.id
_entity.type
_entity.pdbx_description
1 polymer ?
#
loop_
_entity_poly.entity_id
_entity_poly.type
_entity_poly.pdbx_seq_one_letter_code
_entity_poly.pdbx_strand_id
1 'polypeptide(L)'
;MARPLRIASLLIALILLAALAGESRTAGTLEQIRKRGVLLWGSDAEGGAPYVFPDPRQPSRLIGFEVDLARAIAREMGVEARQVQNAWDSLIPALERGDFDIALNGLEITAERKRSILFSAPYYLYTQQLAVRKGDGRIRDVKDLPGKRVGTLSGSVAHDILRKIPGVETRVYTGQAEPYEDLAVGRIDAVLMDSPIAAFYAKPNPALQYAGPPEGEGEYGIALRRGDGELKAAIDEILRTLYRTGELRSLYEKWGLWNAGQEKLKDRLEAGPGAADLEDSRKAPLYTFFPTLLKGAGITVGVSVVAMAIAVALGLVLTLLRLYGPRWTGALATAYIEFYRGTPLLVQLYILYYGFPNIGITLSPLAAAFLGLGMCYAAYEAELYRAGINAVQPGQTEAALSLGMSRNQALRWV
;
A
#
# COMPACT_ATOMS: atom_id res chain seq x y z
N MET A 1 -8.70 56.46 -38.40
CA MET A 1 -9.53 55.75 -37.38
C MET A 1 -9.96 54.31 -37.81
N ALA A 2 -9.15 53.51 -38.52
CA ALA A 2 -9.58 52.20 -39.03
C ALA A 2 -8.79 50.97 -38.52
N ARG A 3 -7.86 51.15 -37.56
CA ARG A 3 -7.05 50.03 -37.00
C ARG A 3 -7.69 49.22 -35.86
N PRO A 4 -8.49 49.79 -34.92
CA PRO A 4 -9.04 49.00 -33.82
C PRO A 4 -10.15 48.03 -34.24
N LEU A 5 -10.94 48.34 -35.29
CA LEU A 5 -12.00 47.42 -35.78
C LEU A 5 -11.46 46.15 -36.41
N ARG A 6 -10.25 46.19 -37.07
CA ARG A 6 -9.66 45.01 -37.70
C ARG A 6 -9.04 44.03 -36.68
N ILE A 7 -8.59 44.55 -35.53
CA ILE A 7 -8.07 43.73 -34.44
C ILE A 7 -9.19 43.01 -33.71
N ALA A 8 -10.33 43.73 -33.48
CA ALA A 8 -11.52 43.13 -32.86
C ALA A 8 -12.13 42.02 -33.75
N SER A 9 -12.19 42.22 -35.08
CA SER A 9 -12.70 41.20 -36.01
C SER A 9 -11.79 39.97 -36.11
N LEU A 10 -10.46 40.15 -36.02
CA LEU A 10 -9.49 39.05 -35.98
C LEU A 10 -9.58 38.25 -34.66
N LEU A 11 -9.78 38.92 -33.54
CA LEU A 11 -9.98 38.24 -32.25
C LEU A 11 -11.30 37.47 -32.20
N ILE A 12 -12.38 38.04 -32.72
CA ILE A 12 -13.69 37.36 -32.83
C ILE A 12 -13.58 36.14 -33.79
N ALA A 13 -12.90 36.30 -34.92
CA ALA A 13 -12.65 35.18 -35.83
C ALA A 13 -11.77 34.09 -35.22
N LEU A 14 -10.77 34.46 -34.42
CA LEU A 14 -9.94 33.46 -33.68
C LEU A 14 -10.73 32.75 -32.59
N ILE A 15 -11.60 33.44 -31.86
CA ILE A 15 -12.49 32.88 -30.86
C ILE A 15 -13.54 31.95 -31.50
N LEU A 16 -14.10 32.34 -32.67
CA LEU A 16 -15.00 31.50 -33.42
C LEU A 16 -14.30 30.28 -34.05
N LEU A 17 -13.08 30.40 -34.55
CA LEU A 17 -12.25 29.28 -35.00
C LEU A 17 -11.88 28.37 -33.82
N ALA A 18 -11.56 28.90 -32.65
CA ALA A 18 -11.31 28.12 -31.44
C ALA A 18 -12.57 27.41 -30.94
N ALA A 19 -13.75 28.04 -31.04
CA ALA A 19 -15.03 27.43 -30.72
C ALA A 19 -15.45 26.35 -31.72
N LEU A 20 -15.14 26.51 -33.02
CA LEU A 20 -15.34 25.51 -34.06
C LEU A 20 -14.32 24.39 -34.02
N ALA A 21 -13.12 24.62 -33.52
CA ALA A 21 -12.12 23.58 -33.25
C ALA A 21 -12.41 22.77 -31.97
N GLY A 22 -13.35 23.23 -31.14
CA GLY A 22 -13.70 22.63 -29.84
C GLY A 22 -14.62 21.42 -29.90
N GLU A 23 -15.11 20.97 -31.04
CA GLU A 23 -15.86 19.70 -31.19
C GLU A 23 -15.08 18.65 -32.00
N SER A 24 -13.81 18.49 -31.72
CA SER A 24 -13.18 17.22 -31.91
C SER A 24 -13.74 16.30 -30.80
N ARG A 25 -14.79 15.51 -31.09
CA ARG A 25 -15.17 14.38 -30.23
C ARG A 25 -13.91 13.56 -30.01
N THR A 26 -13.29 13.72 -28.85
CA THR A 26 -12.21 12.83 -28.43
C THR A 26 -12.78 11.43 -28.49
N ALA A 27 -12.18 10.56 -29.30
CA ALA A 27 -12.58 9.15 -29.44
C ALA A 27 -12.81 8.59 -28.02
N GLY A 28 -13.93 7.89 -27.82
CA GLY A 28 -14.27 7.32 -26.51
C GLY A 28 -13.16 6.39 -26.03
N THR A 29 -13.02 6.19 -24.74
CA THR A 29 -11.96 5.36 -24.15
C THR A 29 -11.91 3.96 -24.78
N LEU A 30 -13.05 3.35 -25.07
CA LEU A 30 -13.12 2.05 -25.74
C LEU A 30 -12.47 2.07 -27.14
N GLU A 31 -12.70 3.10 -27.94
CA GLU A 31 -12.09 3.28 -29.25
C GLU A 31 -10.59 3.52 -29.15
N GLN A 32 -10.16 4.30 -28.16
CA GLN A 32 -8.73 4.53 -27.90
C GLN A 32 -8.00 3.23 -27.51
N ILE A 33 -8.62 2.37 -26.67
CA ILE A 33 -8.09 1.06 -26.31
C ILE A 33 -7.91 0.19 -27.55
N ARG A 34 -8.96 0.09 -28.40
CA ARG A 34 -8.92 -0.70 -29.64
C ARG A 34 -7.86 -0.19 -30.61
N LYS A 35 -7.74 1.13 -30.77
CA LYS A 35 -6.74 1.75 -31.65
C LYS A 35 -5.31 1.54 -31.14
N ARG A 36 -5.12 1.59 -29.83
CA ARG A 36 -3.82 1.36 -29.17
C ARG A 36 -3.46 -0.13 -29.14
N GLY A 37 -4.43 -1.03 -29.22
CA GLY A 37 -4.25 -2.48 -29.10
C GLY A 37 -3.94 -2.97 -27.69
N VAL A 38 -4.12 -2.13 -26.64
CA VAL A 38 -3.75 -2.43 -25.25
C VAL A 38 -4.80 -1.88 -24.31
N LEU A 39 -5.27 -2.72 -23.37
CA LEU A 39 -6.06 -2.33 -22.20
C LEU A 39 -5.11 -2.09 -21.04
N LEU A 40 -5.02 -0.86 -20.55
CA LEU A 40 -4.26 -0.51 -19.34
C LEU A 40 -5.17 -0.72 -18.13
N TRP A 41 -4.71 -1.53 -17.17
CA TRP A 41 -5.46 -1.77 -15.95
C TRP A 41 -4.61 -1.52 -14.70
N GLY A 42 -5.13 -0.68 -13.79
CA GLY A 42 -4.48 -0.31 -12.55
C GLY A 42 -4.74 -1.34 -11.45
N SER A 43 -3.68 -1.73 -10.75
CA SER A 43 -3.75 -2.61 -9.58
C SER A 43 -2.51 -2.49 -8.70
N ASP A 44 -2.62 -2.96 -7.46
CA ASP A 44 -1.50 -3.05 -6.52
C ASP A 44 -0.94 -4.48 -6.49
N ALA A 45 0.20 -4.67 -7.16
CA ALA A 45 0.87 -5.96 -7.21
C ALA A 45 1.81 -6.22 -6.01
N GLU A 46 2.09 -5.23 -5.17
CA GLU A 46 3.01 -5.37 -4.03
C GLU A 46 2.33 -6.01 -2.81
N GLY A 47 1.04 -5.80 -2.63
CA GLY A 47 0.27 -6.32 -1.50
C GLY A 47 -0.96 -7.14 -1.88
N GLY A 48 -1.10 -7.54 -3.16
CA GLY A 48 -2.38 -7.89 -3.75
C GLY A 48 -2.74 -9.37 -3.94
N ALA A 49 -2.05 -10.32 -3.32
CA ALA A 49 -2.47 -11.74 -3.42
C ALA A 49 -3.83 -11.98 -2.72
N PRO A 50 -4.74 -12.76 -3.30
CA PRO A 50 -4.63 -13.56 -4.52
C PRO A 50 -5.03 -12.83 -5.82
N TYR A 51 -5.23 -11.51 -5.79
CA TYR A 51 -5.74 -10.71 -6.92
C TYR A 51 -4.66 -10.54 -8.00
N VAL A 52 -3.57 -9.88 -7.64
CA VAL A 52 -2.39 -9.64 -8.49
C VAL A 52 -1.14 -9.61 -7.62
N PHE A 53 -0.13 -10.40 -7.96
CA PHE A 53 1.12 -10.47 -7.21
C PHE A 53 2.23 -11.09 -8.07
N PRO A 54 3.53 -10.86 -7.73
CA PRO A 54 4.64 -11.49 -8.42
C PRO A 54 4.63 -13.01 -8.27
N ASP A 55 4.90 -13.72 -9.35
CA ASP A 55 5.07 -15.17 -9.33
C ASP A 55 6.31 -15.52 -8.46
N PRO A 56 6.17 -16.32 -7.39
CA PRO A 56 7.31 -16.71 -6.56
C PRO A 56 8.46 -17.41 -7.30
N ARG A 57 8.16 -18.03 -8.45
CA ARG A 57 9.16 -18.72 -9.29
C ARG A 57 9.80 -17.78 -10.31
N GLN A 58 9.09 -16.74 -10.73
CA GLN A 58 9.52 -15.77 -11.72
C GLN A 58 8.99 -14.39 -11.35
N PRO A 59 9.66 -13.64 -10.44
CA PRO A 59 9.16 -12.37 -9.88
C PRO A 59 8.85 -11.27 -10.91
N SER A 60 9.42 -11.32 -12.11
CA SER A 60 9.09 -10.41 -13.19
C SER A 60 7.72 -10.66 -13.84
N ARG A 61 7.07 -11.80 -13.52
CA ARG A 61 5.76 -12.17 -14.02
C ARG A 61 4.71 -11.95 -12.95
N LEU A 62 3.62 -11.28 -13.31
CA LEU A 62 2.46 -11.15 -12.45
C LEU A 62 1.49 -12.33 -12.66
N ILE A 63 0.98 -12.83 -11.55
CA ILE A 63 -0.04 -13.86 -11.45
C ILE A 63 -1.15 -13.41 -10.49
N GLY A 64 -2.29 -14.08 -10.53
CA GLY A 64 -3.43 -13.78 -9.70
C GLY A 64 -4.72 -14.01 -10.47
N PHE A 65 -5.84 -14.15 -9.76
CA PHE A 65 -7.11 -14.41 -10.45
C PHE A 65 -7.57 -13.20 -11.27
N GLU A 66 -7.24 -11.98 -10.86
CA GLU A 66 -7.55 -10.77 -11.61
C GLU A 66 -6.60 -10.52 -12.78
N VAL A 67 -5.36 -11.01 -12.69
CA VAL A 67 -4.46 -11.06 -13.87
C VAL A 67 -5.07 -11.93 -14.96
N ASP A 68 -5.61 -13.09 -14.58
CA ASP A 68 -6.26 -13.99 -15.53
C ASP A 68 -7.57 -13.37 -16.05
N LEU A 69 -8.35 -12.71 -15.20
CA LEU A 69 -9.57 -11.99 -15.59
C LEU A 69 -9.27 -10.82 -16.55
N ALA A 70 -8.26 -10.00 -16.25
CA ALA A 70 -7.86 -8.88 -17.12
C ALA A 70 -7.44 -9.38 -18.51
N ARG A 71 -6.70 -10.50 -18.56
CA ARG A 71 -6.32 -11.15 -19.82
C ARG A 71 -7.53 -11.69 -20.59
N ALA A 72 -8.50 -12.30 -19.89
CA ALA A 72 -9.73 -12.79 -20.52
C ALA A 72 -10.54 -11.62 -21.11
N ILE A 73 -10.70 -10.53 -20.37
CA ILE A 73 -11.38 -9.32 -20.85
C ILE A 73 -10.68 -8.73 -22.07
N ALA A 74 -9.37 -8.54 -22.01
CA ALA A 74 -8.58 -7.98 -23.10
C ALA A 74 -8.65 -8.86 -24.37
N ARG A 75 -8.60 -10.19 -24.20
CA ARG A 75 -8.76 -11.15 -25.31
C ARG A 75 -10.13 -11.00 -26.00
N GLU A 76 -11.21 -10.90 -25.23
CA GLU A 76 -12.56 -10.67 -25.78
C GLU A 76 -12.69 -9.31 -26.48
N MET A 77 -11.91 -8.32 -26.06
CA MET A 77 -11.83 -7.01 -26.72
C MET A 77 -10.91 -7.01 -27.95
N GLY A 78 -10.14 -8.08 -28.20
CA GLY A 78 -9.14 -8.16 -29.28
C GLY A 78 -7.87 -7.34 -29.02
N VAL A 79 -7.48 -7.13 -27.76
CA VAL A 79 -6.32 -6.32 -27.35
C VAL A 79 -5.47 -7.05 -26.30
N GLU A 80 -4.29 -6.52 -25.97
CA GLU A 80 -3.46 -7.02 -24.88
C GLU A 80 -3.84 -6.37 -23.54
N ALA A 81 -3.71 -7.11 -22.43
CA ALA A 81 -3.83 -6.56 -21.08
C ALA A 81 -2.45 -6.15 -20.56
N ARG A 82 -2.32 -4.89 -20.09
CA ARG A 82 -1.10 -4.40 -19.45
C ARG A 82 -1.42 -3.78 -18.09
N GLN A 83 -0.81 -4.35 -17.06
CA GLN A 83 -0.91 -3.85 -15.69
C GLN A 83 -0.13 -2.53 -15.53
N VAL A 84 -0.72 -1.61 -14.77
CA VAL A 84 -0.08 -0.37 -14.30
C VAL A 84 -0.05 -0.41 -12.77
N GLN A 85 1.15 -0.44 -12.20
CA GLN A 85 1.33 -0.50 -10.75
C GLN A 85 0.83 0.79 -10.09
N ASN A 86 0.00 0.63 -9.07
CA ASN A 86 -0.47 1.73 -8.24
C ASN A 86 -0.86 1.19 -6.86
N ALA A 87 -0.56 1.94 -5.79
CA ALA A 87 -0.95 1.55 -4.45
C ALA A 87 -2.49 1.51 -4.31
N TRP A 88 -3.00 0.59 -3.50
CA TRP A 88 -4.43 0.34 -3.32
C TRP A 88 -5.26 1.60 -3.04
N ASP A 89 -4.83 2.43 -2.10
CA ASP A 89 -5.52 3.67 -1.70
C ASP A 89 -5.49 4.77 -2.76
N SER A 90 -4.60 4.66 -3.73
CA SER A 90 -4.39 5.62 -4.81
C SER A 90 -5.02 5.20 -6.15
N LEU A 91 -5.62 4.00 -6.23
CA LEU A 91 -6.19 3.46 -7.48
C LEU A 91 -7.30 4.35 -8.05
N ILE A 92 -8.26 4.78 -7.23
CA ILE A 92 -9.37 5.62 -7.71
C ILE A 92 -8.87 7.00 -8.16
N PRO A 93 -8.05 7.74 -7.39
CA PRO A 93 -7.44 8.98 -7.86
C PRO A 93 -6.63 8.84 -9.16
N ALA A 94 -5.89 7.74 -9.32
CA ALA A 94 -5.11 7.49 -10.54
C ALA A 94 -6.00 7.18 -11.76
N LEU A 95 -7.09 6.42 -11.55
CA LEU A 95 -8.12 6.19 -12.56
C LEU A 95 -8.77 7.50 -13.03
N GLU A 96 -9.14 8.37 -12.10
CA GLU A 96 -9.73 9.68 -12.40
C GLU A 96 -8.77 10.58 -13.21
N ARG A 97 -7.45 10.50 -12.96
CA ARG A 97 -6.43 11.21 -13.74
C ARG A 97 -6.21 10.62 -15.14
N GLY A 98 -6.62 9.37 -15.39
CA GLY A 98 -6.42 8.68 -16.64
C GLY A 98 -5.08 7.96 -16.76
N ASP A 99 -4.44 7.60 -15.66
CA ASP A 99 -3.15 6.88 -15.66
C ASP A 99 -3.32 5.47 -16.26
N PHE A 100 -4.54 4.93 -16.23
CA PHE A 100 -4.97 3.67 -16.85
C PHE A 100 -6.45 3.72 -17.23
N ASP A 101 -6.93 2.72 -17.97
CA ASP A 101 -8.29 2.70 -18.51
C ASP A 101 -9.32 2.20 -17.49
N ILE A 102 -8.97 1.18 -16.72
CA ILE A 102 -9.81 0.54 -15.69
C ILE A 102 -8.98 0.24 -14.45
N ALA A 103 -9.62 0.18 -13.28
CA ALA A 103 -8.98 -0.37 -12.07
C ALA A 103 -9.63 -1.72 -11.71
N LEU A 104 -8.78 -2.71 -11.44
CA LEU A 104 -9.17 -4.08 -11.09
C LEU A 104 -8.25 -4.59 -10.00
N ASN A 105 -8.74 -4.63 -8.75
CA ASN A 105 -7.97 -5.03 -7.56
C ASN A 105 -8.88 -5.31 -6.34
N GLY A 106 -9.92 -6.13 -6.50
CA GLY A 106 -10.87 -6.40 -5.41
C GLY A 106 -11.60 -5.14 -4.95
N LEU A 107 -11.90 -4.22 -5.88
CA LEU A 107 -12.58 -2.99 -5.51
C LEU A 107 -14.04 -3.25 -5.17
N GLU A 108 -14.37 -3.07 -3.88
CA GLU A 108 -15.73 -3.25 -3.39
C GLU A 108 -16.67 -2.18 -3.95
N ILE A 109 -17.83 -2.61 -4.44
CA ILE A 109 -18.88 -1.73 -4.94
C ILE A 109 -19.60 -1.11 -3.75
N THR A 110 -19.25 0.10 -3.38
CA THR A 110 -19.90 0.83 -2.28
C THR A 110 -20.66 2.05 -2.77
N ALA A 111 -21.68 2.49 -2.01
CA ALA A 111 -22.43 3.71 -2.33
C ALA A 111 -21.50 4.93 -2.38
N GLU A 112 -20.48 4.98 -1.53
CA GLU A 112 -19.51 6.07 -1.50
C GLU A 112 -18.69 6.12 -2.80
N ARG A 113 -18.11 4.98 -3.24
CA ARG A 113 -17.30 4.92 -4.46
C ARG A 113 -18.13 5.17 -5.72
N LYS A 114 -19.38 4.71 -5.77
CA LYS A 114 -20.32 5.00 -6.87
C LYS A 114 -20.57 6.49 -7.08
N ARG A 115 -20.31 7.33 -6.10
CA ARG A 115 -20.42 8.80 -6.24
C ARG A 115 -19.33 9.41 -7.10
N SER A 116 -18.15 8.81 -7.18
CA SER A 116 -16.99 9.34 -7.91
C SER A 116 -16.69 8.60 -9.21
N ILE A 117 -16.97 7.31 -9.28
CA ILE A 117 -16.62 6.43 -10.40
C ILE A 117 -17.80 5.55 -10.83
N LEU A 118 -17.69 4.97 -12.03
CA LEU A 118 -18.57 3.89 -12.46
C LEU A 118 -17.97 2.54 -12.06
N PHE A 119 -18.85 1.56 -11.88
CA PHE A 119 -18.48 0.16 -11.73
C PHE A 119 -19.08 -0.68 -12.84
N SER A 120 -18.38 -1.71 -13.29
CA SER A 120 -18.96 -2.78 -14.09
C SER A 120 -20.06 -3.52 -13.31
N ALA A 121 -20.78 -4.42 -13.95
CA ALA A 121 -21.46 -5.50 -13.24
C ALA A 121 -20.46 -6.24 -12.32
N PRO A 122 -20.92 -6.79 -11.20
CA PRO A 122 -20.04 -7.51 -10.29
C PRO A 122 -19.38 -8.70 -10.99
N TYR A 123 -18.06 -8.84 -10.76
CA TYR A 123 -17.34 -10.02 -11.27
C TYR A 123 -17.11 -11.08 -10.18
N TYR A 124 -17.19 -10.72 -8.89
CA TYR A 124 -17.01 -11.63 -7.76
C TYR A 124 -17.87 -11.22 -6.57
N LEU A 125 -18.39 -12.21 -5.84
CA LEU A 125 -19.10 -12.00 -4.59
C LEU A 125 -18.19 -12.43 -3.43
N TYR A 126 -17.88 -11.51 -2.53
CA TYR A 126 -17.05 -11.76 -1.36
C TYR A 126 -17.85 -11.70 -0.07
N THR A 127 -17.27 -12.24 0.99
CA THR A 127 -17.73 -12.11 2.38
C THR A 127 -16.57 -11.65 3.23
N GLN A 128 -16.84 -11.15 4.43
CA GLN A 128 -15.81 -10.85 5.41
C GLN A 128 -15.47 -12.10 6.22
N GLN A 129 -14.19 -12.41 6.40
CA GLN A 129 -13.73 -13.54 7.17
C GLN A 129 -12.85 -13.10 8.33
N LEU A 130 -13.27 -13.48 9.53
CA LEU A 130 -12.49 -13.29 10.73
C LEU A 130 -11.46 -14.41 10.87
N ALA A 131 -10.21 -14.05 11.16
CA ALA A 131 -9.13 -14.99 11.45
C ALA A 131 -8.52 -14.68 12.83
N VAL A 132 -8.14 -15.73 13.55
CA VAL A 132 -7.52 -15.68 14.88
C VAL A 132 -6.36 -16.65 14.95
N ARG A 133 -5.52 -16.57 15.99
CA ARG A 133 -4.51 -17.60 16.24
C ARG A 133 -5.17 -18.96 16.52
N LYS A 134 -4.51 -20.00 16.07
CA LYS A 134 -4.95 -21.38 16.31
C LYS A 134 -5.08 -21.65 17.80
N GLY A 135 -6.23 -22.18 18.22
CA GLY A 135 -6.53 -22.48 19.62
C GLY A 135 -6.97 -21.28 20.45
N ASP A 136 -7.07 -20.08 19.89
CA ASP A 136 -7.65 -18.94 20.60
C ASP A 136 -9.17 -19.03 20.62
N GLY A 137 -9.73 -19.45 21.75
CA GLY A 137 -11.17 -19.59 21.96
C GLY A 137 -11.87 -18.32 22.49
N ARG A 138 -11.13 -17.21 22.66
CA ARG A 138 -11.66 -15.95 23.20
C ARG A 138 -12.45 -15.13 22.18
N ILE A 139 -12.21 -15.37 20.91
CA ILE A 139 -12.87 -14.70 19.79
C ILE A 139 -13.48 -15.78 18.90
N ARG A 140 -14.79 -15.82 18.84
CA ARG A 140 -15.57 -16.82 18.09
C ARG A 140 -16.34 -16.20 16.94
N ASP A 141 -16.67 -14.91 17.04
CA ASP A 141 -17.30 -14.11 15.99
C ASP A 141 -16.99 -12.62 16.17
N VAL A 142 -17.54 -11.77 15.32
CA VAL A 142 -17.33 -10.31 15.33
C VAL A 142 -17.83 -9.65 16.62
N LYS A 143 -18.74 -10.28 17.35
CA LYS A 143 -19.29 -9.73 18.62
C LYS A 143 -18.28 -9.80 19.77
N ASP A 144 -17.27 -10.66 19.66
CA ASP A 144 -16.20 -10.80 20.67
C ASP A 144 -15.04 -9.80 20.47
N LEU A 145 -15.11 -8.93 19.46
CA LEU A 145 -14.06 -7.98 19.09
C LEU A 145 -13.91 -6.77 20.03
N PRO A 146 -14.93 -6.29 20.79
CA PRO A 146 -14.72 -5.20 21.74
C PRO A 146 -13.55 -5.46 22.70
N GLY A 147 -12.65 -4.47 22.85
CA GLY A 147 -11.44 -4.59 23.66
C GLY A 147 -10.30 -5.39 23.00
N LYS A 148 -10.43 -5.77 21.72
CA LYS A 148 -9.41 -6.51 20.97
C LYS A 148 -8.71 -5.61 19.95
N ARG A 149 -7.45 -5.94 19.66
CA ARG A 149 -6.66 -5.35 18.58
C ARG A 149 -6.96 -6.13 17.31
N VAL A 150 -7.60 -5.49 16.35
CA VAL A 150 -8.06 -6.15 15.11
C VAL A 150 -7.39 -5.50 13.90
N GLY A 151 -6.67 -6.31 13.12
CA GLY A 151 -6.01 -5.89 11.89
C GLY A 151 -6.96 -5.88 10.70
N THR A 152 -6.80 -4.88 9.81
CA THR A 152 -7.54 -4.78 8.56
C THR A 152 -6.81 -3.89 7.54
N LEU A 153 -7.21 -3.98 6.26
CA LEU A 153 -6.67 -3.15 5.19
C LEU A 153 -7.27 -1.73 5.23
N SER A 154 -6.45 -0.73 5.00
CA SER A 154 -6.88 0.68 4.90
C SER A 154 -7.92 0.88 3.80
N GLY A 155 -8.99 1.63 4.09
CA GLY A 155 -10.01 1.99 3.09
C GLY A 155 -10.85 0.84 2.55
N SER A 156 -10.83 -0.34 3.19
CA SER A 156 -11.68 -1.48 2.86
C SER A 156 -13.02 -1.45 3.61
N VAL A 157 -13.99 -2.23 3.13
CA VAL A 157 -15.28 -2.40 3.83
C VAL A 157 -15.08 -3.03 5.21
N ALA A 158 -14.11 -3.92 5.37
CA ALA A 158 -13.73 -4.47 6.68
C ALA A 158 -13.31 -3.37 7.67
N HIS A 159 -12.53 -2.38 7.20
CA HIS A 159 -12.16 -1.22 8.01
C HIS A 159 -13.39 -0.42 8.46
N ASP A 160 -14.35 -0.20 7.57
CA ASP A 160 -15.59 0.52 7.92
C ASP A 160 -16.48 -0.26 8.89
N ILE A 161 -16.51 -1.59 8.79
CA ILE A 161 -17.20 -2.46 9.75
C ILE A 161 -16.56 -2.31 11.14
N LEU A 162 -15.23 -2.45 11.25
CA LEU A 162 -14.53 -2.37 12.53
C LEU A 162 -14.70 -1.00 13.21
N ARG A 163 -14.70 0.09 12.43
CA ARG A 163 -14.92 1.44 12.96
C ARG A 163 -16.30 1.63 13.60
N LYS A 164 -17.29 0.84 13.21
CA LYS A 164 -18.66 0.89 13.74
C LYS A 164 -18.84 0.03 15.00
N ILE A 165 -17.87 -0.82 15.37
CA ILE A 165 -17.94 -1.66 16.55
C ILE A 165 -17.27 -0.92 17.72
N PRO A 166 -18.03 -0.51 18.75
CA PRO A 166 -17.47 0.20 19.89
C PRO A 166 -16.44 -0.64 20.65
N GLY A 167 -15.35 -0.02 21.06
CA GLY A 167 -14.31 -0.66 21.88
C GLY A 167 -13.31 -1.52 21.12
N VAL A 168 -13.40 -1.63 19.78
CA VAL A 168 -12.37 -2.29 18.96
C VAL A 168 -11.19 -1.38 18.77
N GLU A 169 -9.98 -1.87 19.04
CA GLU A 169 -8.74 -1.20 18.67
C GLU A 169 -8.35 -1.61 17.24
N THR A 170 -8.80 -0.84 16.25
CA THR A 170 -8.52 -1.15 14.86
C THR A 170 -7.06 -0.81 14.51
N ARG A 171 -6.31 -1.81 14.02
CA ARG A 171 -4.98 -1.69 13.45
C ARG A 171 -5.08 -1.71 11.94
N VAL A 172 -4.72 -0.58 11.32
CA VAL A 172 -4.87 -0.38 9.88
C VAL A 172 -3.53 -0.61 9.20
N TYR A 173 -3.54 -1.41 8.14
CA TYR A 173 -2.39 -1.77 7.33
C TYR A 173 -2.58 -1.29 5.89
N THR A 174 -1.48 -1.11 5.17
CA THR A 174 -1.49 -0.76 3.74
C THR A 174 -1.37 -1.99 2.85
N GLY A 175 -0.84 -3.10 3.37
CA GLY A 175 -0.73 -4.38 2.68
C GLY A 175 -1.60 -5.46 3.30
N GLN A 176 -1.78 -6.56 2.59
CA GLN A 176 -2.68 -7.65 2.96
C GLN A 176 -1.99 -8.75 3.77
N ALA A 177 -0.67 -8.92 3.66
CA ALA A 177 0.10 -9.97 4.31
C ALA A 177 0.40 -9.66 5.78
N GLU A 178 0.80 -8.42 6.07
CA GLU A 178 1.32 -7.98 7.36
C GLU A 178 0.34 -8.19 8.54
N PRO A 179 -0.99 -7.98 8.39
CA PRO A 179 -1.91 -8.27 9.48
C PRO A 179 -1.90 -9.74 9.90
N TYR A 180 -1.75 -10.67 8.96
CA TYR A 180 -1.69 -12.10 9.28
C TYR A 180 -0.38 -12.50 9.94
N GLU A 181 0.72 -11.85 9.58
CA GLU A 181 2.00 -12.04 10.27
C GLU A 181 1.95 -11.50 11.69
N ASP A 182 1.41 -10.29 11.89
CA ASP A 182 1.22 -9.70 13.22
C ASP A 182 0.25 -10.51 14.09
N LEU A 183 -0.78 -11.12 13.47
CA LEU A 183 -1.68 -12.04 14.15
C LEU A 183 -0.94 -13.32 14.60
N ALA A 184 -0.15 -13.91 13.73
CA ALA A 184 0.59 -15.14 14.02
C ALA A 184 1.55 -14.97 15.21
N VAL A 185 2.24 -13.81 15.28
CA VAL A 185 3.18 -13.50 16.36
C VAL A 185 2.53 -12.82 17.59
N GLY A 186 1.21 -12.64 17.61
CA GLY A 186 0.46 -12.14 18.77
C GLY A 186 0.49 -10.63 19.01
N ARG A 187 0.89 -9.83 18.02
CA ARG A 187 0.83 -8.37 18.10
C ARG A 187 -0.59 -7.83 18.06
N ILE A 188 -1.46 -8.55 17.33
CA ILE A 188 -2.91 -8.30 17.27
C ILE A 188 -3.67 -9.57 17.67
N ASP A 189 -4.95 -9.43 17.93
CA ASP A 189 -5.78 -10.52 18.46
C ASP A 189 -6.62 -11.19 17.38
N ALA A 190 -7.00 -10.45 16.32
CA ALA A 190 -7.75 -10.95 15.18
C ALA A 190 -7.42 -10.15 13.90
N VAL A 191 -7.80 -10.71 12.75
CA VAL A 191 -7.81 -10.03 11.43
C VAL A 191 -9.19 -10.19 10.83
N LEU A 192 -9.79 -9.10 10.37
CA LEU A 192 -11.02 -9.10 9.58
C LEU A 192 -10.69 -8.60 8.17
N MET A 193 -10.87 -9.44 7.17
CA MET A 193 -10.64 -9.15 5.76
C MET A 193 -11.55 -9.97 4.87
N ASP A 194 -11.57 -9.61 3.58
CA ASP A 194 -12.32 -10.30 2.56
C ASP A 194 -11.92 -11.77 2.43
N SER A 195 -12.90 -12.62 2.19
CA SER A 195 -12.72 -14.07 2.14
C SER A 195 -11.64 -14.55 1.16
N PRO A 196 -11.40 -13.94 -0.02
CA PRO A 196 -10.27 -14.33 -0.87
C PRO A 196 -8.90 -14.09 -0.21
N ILE A 197 -8.75 -12.98 0.50
CA ILE A 197 -7.50 -12.65 1.22
C ILE A 197 -7.28 -13.64 2.36
N ALA A 198 -8.32 -13.89 3.15
CA ALA A 198 -8.25 -14.86 4.25
C ALA A 198 -7.95 -16.29 3.76
N ALA A 199 -8.51 -16.68 2.61
CA ALA A 199 -8.25 -17.98 2.00
C ALA A 199 -6.78 -18.13 1.55
N PHE A 200 -6.14 -17.04 1.14
CA PHE A 200 -4.76 -17.06 0.70
C PHE A 200 -3.76 -17.00 1.86
N TYR A 201 -3.98 -16.12 2.85
CA TYR A 201 -3.00 -15.89 3.92
C TYR A 201 -3.30 -16.66 5.21
N ALA A 202 -4.56 -16.77 5.63
CA ALA A 202 -4.89 -17.42 6.89
C ALA A 202 -5.04 -18.94 6.76
N LYS A 203 -5.76 -19.41 5.73
CA LYS A 203 -6.07 -20.85 5.58
C LYS A 203 -4.84 -21.76 5.49
N PRO A 204 -3.78 -21.42 4.73
CA PRO A 204 -2.57 -22.24 4.66
C PRO A 204 -1.63 -22.09 5.86
N ASN A 205 -1.82 -21.06 6.70
CA ASN A 205 -0.96 -20.79 7.84
C ASN A 205 -1.32 -21.69 9.04
N PRO A 206 -0.45 -22.62 9.47
CA PRO A 206 -0.74 -23.54 10.56
C PRO A 206 -0.92 -22.88 11.93
N ALA A 207 -0.46 -21.63 12.11
CA ALA A 207 -0.62 -20.85 13.33
C ALA A 207 -1.98 -20.14 13.42
N LEU A 208 -2.78 -20.14 12.33
CA LEU A 208 -4.01 -19.38 12.22
C LEU A 208 -5.22 -20.31 12.02
N GLN A 209 -6.40 -19.79 12.30
CA GLN A 209 -7.69 -20.43 12.02
C GLN A 209 -8.76 -19.36 11.80
N TYR A 210 -9.84 -19.75 11.11
CA TYR A 210 -11.02 -18.90 11.02
C TYR A 210 -11.80 -18.91 12.34
N ALA A 211 -12.40 -17.76 12.67
CA ALA A 211 -13.32 -17.61 13.80
C ALA A 211 -14.71 -17.24 13.26
N GLY A 212 -15.69 -18.06 13.58
CA GLY A 212 -17.06 -17.88 13.11
C GLY A 212 -17.29 -18.14 11.61
N PRO A 213 -18.53 -18.07 11.17
CA PRO A 213 -18.88 -18.10 9.76
C PRO A 213 -18.45 -16.80 9.08
N PRO A 214 -18.28 -16.82 7.73
CA PRO A 214 -18.11 -15.58 6.96
C PRO A 214 -19.32 -14.66 7.16
N GLU A 215 -19.06 -13.35 7.34
CA GLU A 215 -20.12 -12.36 7.57
C GLU A 215 -20.24 -11.36 6.42
N GLY A 216 -21.44 -10.85 6.23
CA GLY A 216 -21.73 -9.90 5.17
C GLY A 216 -21.60 -10.52 3.78
N GLU A 217 -22.15 -9.86 2.80
CA GLU A 217 -21.98 -10.19 1.37
C GLU A 217 -21.70 -8.89 0.65
N GLY A 218 -20.66 -8.87 -0.13
CA GLY A 218 -20.26 -7.70 -0.93
C GLY A 218 -19.92 -8.11 -2.35
N GLU A 219 -19.75 -7.13 -3.19
CA GLU A 219 -19.54 -7.27 -4.62
C GLU A 219 -18.25 -6.58 -5.04
N TYR A 220 -17.39 -7.25 -5.81
CA TYR A 220 -16.29 -6.60 -6.49
C TYR A 220 -16.71 -6.18 -7.89
N GLY A 221 -16.33 -4.96 -8.27
CA GLY A 221 -16.56 -4.42 -9.60
C GLY A 221 -15.28 -3.82 -10.19
N ILE A 222 -15.22 -3.83 -11.52
CA ILE A 222 -14.17 -3.13 -12.25
C ILE A 222 -14.53 -1.64 -12.23
N ALA A 223 -13.60 -0.81 -11.74
CA ALA A 223 -13.82 0.63 -11.68
C ALA A 223 -13.46 1.32 -13.00
N LEU A 224 -14.29 2.27 -13.41
CA LEU A 224 -14.15 3.06 -14.62
C LEU A 224 -14.43 4.55 -14.31
N ARG A 225 -13.90 5.45 -15.14
CA ARG A 225 -14.26 6.87 -15.06
C ARG A 225 -15.73 7.10 -15.38
N ARG A 226 -16.33 8.14 -14.83
CA ARG A 226 -17.75 8.47 -15.06
C ARG A 226 -18.13 8.64 -16.53
N GLY A 227 -17.21 9.11 -17.37
CA GLY A 227 -17.43 9.28 -18.80
C GLY A 227 -17.35 8.01 -19.65
N ASP A 228 -16.92 6.88 -19.07
CA ASP A 228 -16.58 5.64 -19.80
C ASP A 228 -17.77 4.66 -19.91
N GLY A 229 -18.99 5.17 -20.10
CA GLY A 229 -20.21 4.34 -20.19
C GLY A 229 -20.17 3.28 -21.30
N GLU A 230 -19.58 3.58 -22.45
CA GLU A 230 -19.42 2.61 -23.54
C GLU A 230 -18.44 1.49 -23.18
N LEU A 231 -17.31 1.84 -22.53
CA LEU A 231 -16.36 0.85 -22.05
C LEU A 231 -16.99 -0.04 -20.98
N LYS A 232 -17.76 0.55 -20.05
CA LYS A 232 -18.52 -0.20 -19.04
C LYS A 232 -19.46 -1.21 -19.70
N ALA A 233 -20.27 -0.78 -20.66
CA ALA A 233 -21.22 -1.66 -21.34
C ALA A 233 -20.51 -2.83 -22.04
N ALA A 234 -19.37 -2.57 -22.69
CA ALA A 234 -18.55 -3.60 -23.32
C ALA A 234 -18.00 -4.61 -22.30
N ILE A 235 -17.47 -4.13 -21.16
CA ILE A 235 -16.96 -4.99 -20.08
C ILE A 235 -18.09 -5.82 -19.47
N ASP A 236 -19.26 -5.24 -19.22
CA ASP A 236 -20.41 -5.94 -18.66
C ASP A 236 -20.86 -7.10 -19.57
N GLU A 237 -20.86 -6.90 -20.90
CA GLU A 237 -21.21 -7.97 -21.85
C GLU A 237 -20.13 -9.06 -21.89
N ILE A 238 -18.86 -8.67 -21.81
CA ILE A 238 -17.75 -9.63 -21.70
C ILE A 238 -17.88 -10.47 -20.43
N LEU A 239 -18.14 -9.87 -19.27
CA LEU A 239 -18.34 -10.59 -18.02
C LEU A 239 -19.50 -11.58 -18.09
N ARG A 240 -20.63 -11.19 -18.71
CA ARG A 240 -21.77 -12.11 -18.97
C ARG A 240 -21.35 -13.27 -19.87
N THR A 241 -20.55 -13.00 -20.88
CA THR A 241 -20.06 -14.04 -21.80
C THR A 241 -19.15 -15.02 -21.09
N LEU A 242 -18.15 -14.52 -20.32
CA LEU A 242 -17.25 -15.36 -19.53
C LEU A 242 -18.01 -16.21 -18.48
N TYR A 243 -19.08 -15.68 -17.89
CA TYR A 243 -19.94 -16.44 -16.99
C TYR A 243 -20.70 -17.54 -17.74
N ARG A 244 -21.38 -17.19 -18.85
CA ARG A 244 -22.19 -18.14 -19.66
C ARG A 244 -21.37 -19.28 -20.26
N THR A 245 -20.16 -19.00 -20.69
CA THR A 245 -19.24 -20.01 -21.22
C THR A 245 -18.59 -20.89 -20.14
N GLY A 246 -18.75 -20.55 -18.87
CA GLY A 246 -18.10 -21.23 -17.75
C GLY A 246 -16.63 -20.87 -17.56
N GLU A 247 -16.08 -19.96 -18.36
CA GLU A 247 -14.67 -19.54 -18.24
C GLU A 247 -14.40 -18.82 -16.92
N LEU A 248 -15.33 -17.94 -16.48
CA LEU A 248 -15.22 -17.25 -15.19
C LEU A 248 -15.19 -18.26 -14.02
N ARG A 249 -16.00 -19.31 -14.09
CA ARG A 249 -15.99 -20.40 -13.10
C ARG A 249 -14.66 -21.12 -13.10
N SER A 250 -14.16 -21.54 -14.25
CA SER A 250 -12.87 -22.24 -14.37
C SER A 250 -11.71 -21.39 -13.84
N LEU A 251 -11.76 -20.07 -14.07
CA LEU A 251 -10.79 -19.13 -13.53
C LEU A 251 -10.81 -19.13 -12.00
N TYR A 252 -11.98 -19.04 -11.38
CA TYR A 252 -12.08 -19.04 -9.91
C TYR A 252 -11.76 -20.40 -9.29
N GLU A 253 -12.11 -21.51 -9.94
CA GLU A 253 -11.73 -22.87 -9.51
C GLU A 253 -10.21 -23.06 -9.52
N LYS A 254 -9.51 -22.56 -10.53
CA LYS A 254 -8.03 -22.55 -10.61
C LYS A 254 -7.38 -21.91 -9.39
N TRP A 255 -8.00 -20.86 -8.84
CA TRP A 255 -7.49 -20.12 -7.68
C TRP A 255 -8.11 -20.57 -6.35
N GLY A 256 -8.97 -21.60 -6.35
CA GLY A 256 -9.66 -22.08 -5.16
C GLY A 256 -10.67 -21.07 -4.58
N LEU A 257 -11.16 -20.16 -5.42
CA LEU A 257 -12.08 -19.08 -5.04
C LEU A 257 -13.55 -19.37 -5.40
N TRP A 258 -13.83 -20.42 -6.19
CA TRP A 258 -15.21 -20.79 -6.47
C TRP A 258 -15.89 -21.37 -5.23
N ASN A 259 -17.05 -20.85 -4.92
CA ASN A 259 -17.94 -21.35 -3.85
C ASN A 259 -19.41 -21.17 -4.24
N ALA A 260 -20.32 -21.74 -3.46
CA ALA A 260 -21.77 -21.69 -3.75
C ALA A 260 -22.34 -20.26 -3.82
N GLY A 261 -21.71 -19.29 -3.15
CA GLY A 261 -22.09 -17.88 -3.24
C GLY A 261 -21.93 -17.32 -4.67
N GLN A 262 -20.94 -17.83 -5.44
CA GLN A 262 -20.71 -17.36 -6.81
C GLN A 262 -21.81 -17.77 -7.81
N GLU A 263 -22.67 -18.73 -7.45
CA GLU A 263 -23.83 -19.07 -8.30
C GLU A 263 -24.82 -17.92 -8.38
N LYS A 264 -24.94 -17.11 -7.33
CA LYS A 264 -25.77 -15.89 -7.32
C LYS A 264 -25.23 -14.78 -8.25
N LEU A 265 -23.99 -14.90 -8.72
CA LEU A 265 -23.38 -13.93 -9.64
C LEU A 265 -24.15 -13.86 -10.96
N LYS A 266 -24.81 -14.97 -11.38
CA LYS A 266 -25.68 -15.00 -12.54
C LYS A 266 -26.75 -13.90 -12.48
N ASP A 267 -27.49 -13.86 -11.39
CA ASP A 267 -28.59 -12.91 -11.22
C ASP A 267 -28.09 -11.45 -11.20
N ARG A 268 -26.90 -11.24 -10.63
CA ARG A 268 -26.26 -9.91 -10.61
C ARG A 268 -25.79 -9.45 -11.99
N LEU A 269 -25.27 -10.36 -12.81
CA LEU A 269 -24.85 -10.09 -14.18
C LEU A 269 -26.04 -9.86 -15.12
N GLU A 270 -27.18 -10.53 -14.90
CA GLU A 270 -28.40 -10.42 -15.69
C GLU A 270 -29.23 -9.18 -15.32
N ALA A 271 -29.21 -8.73 -14.07
CA ALA A 271 -29.98 -7.58 -13.61
C ALA A 271 -29.63 -6.25 -14.29
N GLY A 272 -28.54 -6.21 -15.03
CA GLY A 272 -28.07 -5.00 -15.71
C GLY A 272 -27.50 -3.96 -14.71
N PRO A 273 -26.98 -2.84 -15.22
CA PRO A 273 -26.54 -1.76 -14.37
C PRO A 273 -27.74 -1.16 -13.62
N GLY A 274 -27.84 -1.40 -12.33
CA GLY A 274 -28.79 -0.67 -11.49
C GLY A 274 -28.58 0.83 -11.73
N ALA A 275 -29.67 1.57 -11.92
CA ALA A 275 -29.62 3.01 -12.06
C ALA A 275 -28.83 3.58 -10.89
N ALA A 276 -27.62 4.05 -11.15
CA ALA A 276 -26.79 4.66 -10.13
C ALA A 276 -27.47 5.99 -9.77
N ASP A 277 -27.97 6.11 -8.57
CA ASP A 277 -28.36 7.38 -7.98
C ASP A 277 -27.11 8.27 -7.95
N LEU A 278 -27.04 9.18 -8.92
CA LEU A 278 -25.99 10.20 -9.04
C LEU A 278 -26.29 11.32 -8.04
N GLU A 279 -26.13 11.06 -6.78
CA GLU A 279 -26.07 12.16 -5.81
C GLU A 279 -24.70 12.83 -5.88
N ASP A 280 -24.75 14.13 -6.09
CA ASP A 280 -23.61 15.04 -6.18
C ASP A 280 -22.82 15.06 -4.85
N SER A 281 -21.73 14.31 -4.76
CA SER A 281 -20.86 14.37 -3.60
C SER A 281 -19.74 15.36 -3.84
N ARG A 282 -19.83 16.51 -3.18
CA ARG A 282 -18.73 17.48 -3.07
C ARG A 282 -17.51 16.78 -2.50
N LYS A 283 -16.38 16.85 -3.22
CA LYS A 283 -15.06 16.38 -2.73
C LYS A 283 -14.81 17.02 -1.37
N ALA A 284 -14.41 16.24 -0.37
CA ALA A 284 -14.04 16.80 0.92
C ALA A 284 -12.92 17.82 0.71
N PRO A 285 -13.05 19.05 1.22
CA PRO A 285 -12.06 20.09 0.99
C PRO A 285 -10.71 19.69 1.59
N LEU A 286 -9.62 20.07 0.91
CA LEU A 286 -8.24 19.65 1.23
C LEU A 286 -7.86 19.92 2.71
N TYR A 287 -8.43 20.96 3.33
CA TYR A 287 -8.17 21.32 4.73
C TYR A 287 -8.65 20.26 5.75
N THR A 288 -9.59 19.39 5.38
CA THR A 288 -10.06 18.30 6.26
C THR A 288 -8.95 17.28 6.55
N PHE A 289 -7.95 17.16 5.67
CA PHE A 289 -6.82 16.26 5.85
C PHE A 289 -5.67 16.89 6.66
N PHE A 290 -5.69 18.22 6.86
CA PHE A 290 -4.60 18.94 7.52
C PHE A 290 -4.29 18.45 8.95
N PRO A 291 -5.28 18.15 9.83
CA PRO A 291 -5.00 17.60 11.15
C PRO A 291 -4.29 16.22 11.10
N THR A 292 -4.66 15.39 10.13
CA THR A 292 -4.04 14.07 9.93
C THR A 292 -2.59 14.21 9.45
N LEU A 293 -2.34 15.13 8.52
CA LEU A 293 -0.98 15.45 8.05
C LEU A 293 -0.11 16.00 9.17
N LEU A 294 -0.63 16.91 10.02
CA LEU A 294 0.10 17.41 11.18
C LEU A 294 0.43 16.32 12.20
N LYS A 295 -0.50 15.40 12.45
CA LYS A 295 -0.25 14.25 13.32
C LYS A 295 0.86 13.37 12.76
N GLY A 296 0.83 13.07 11.45
CA GLY A 296 1.88 12.33 10.77
C GLY A 296 3.24 13.02 10.83
N ALA A 297 3.28 14.34 10.56
CA ALA A 297 4.49 15.15 10.69
C ALA A 297 5.05 15.14 12.12
N GLY A 298 4.17 15.23 13.13
CA GLY A 298 4.58 15.13 14.54
C GLY A 298 5.22 13.80 14.89
N ILE A 299 4.68 12.69 14.39
CA ILE A 299 5.28 11.35 14.56
C ILE A 299 6.64 11.29 13.87
N THR A 300 6.76 11.78 12.65
CA THR A 300 8.03 11.80 11.89
C THR A 300 9.11 12.58 12.64
N VAL A 301 8.78 13.79 13.10
CA VAL A 301 9.71 14.61 13.89
C VAL A 301 10.11 13.90 15.19
N GLY A 302 9.14 13.33 15.91
CA GLY A 302 9.39 12.58 17.14
C GLY A 302 10.33 11.38 16.91
N VAL A 303 10.08 10.59 15.89
CA VAL A 303 10.93 9.44 15.50
C VAL A 303 12.34 9.94 15.14
N SER A 304 12.44 11.00 14.35
CA SER A 304 13.75 11.55 13.94
C SER A 304 14.58 12.05 15.11
N VAL A 305 13.97 12.78 16.05
CA VAL A 305 14.66 13.33 17.23
C VAL A 305 15.17 12.18 18.13
N VAL A 306 14.33 11.20 18.42
CA VAL A 306 14.75 10.07 19.28
C VAL A 306 15.81 9.22 18.59
N ALA A 307 15.64 8.88 17.32
CA ALA A 307 16.63 8.12 16.57
C ALA A 307 17.96 8.86 16.46
N MET A 308 17.94 10.18 16.22
CA MET A 308 19.15 11.00 16.19
C MET A 308 19.85 11.07 17.54
N ALA A 309 19.12 11.19 18.65
CA ALA A 309 19.72 11.15 19.97
C ALA A 309 20.45 9.81 20.23
N ILE A 310 19.84 8.70 19.84
CA ILE A 310 20.48 7.37 19.91
C ILE A 310 21.72 7.32 18.99
N ALA A 311 21.60 7.81 17.76
CA ALA A 311 22.67 7.80 16.77
C ALA A 311 23.90 8.60 17.24
N VAL A 312 23.69 9.82 17.76
CA VAL A 312 24.73 10.69 18.30
C VAL A 312 25.44 10.03 19.48
N ALA A 313 24.68 9.53 20.46
CA ALA A 313 25.26 8.92 21.65
C ALA A 313 26.06 7.64 21.33
N LEU A 314 25.43 6.74 20.54
CA LEU A 314 26.06 5.46 20.17
C LEU A 314 27.22 5.68 19.18
N GLY A 315 27.07 6.57 18.21
CA GLY A 315 28.13 6.93 17.27
C GLY A 315 29.37 7.48 17.94
N LEU A 316 29.19 8.34 18.93
CA LEU A 316 30.33 8.85 19.74
C LEU A 316 31.02 7.72 20.49
N VAL A 317 30.26 6.84 21.17
CA VAL A 317 30.82 5.67 21.85
C VAL A 317 31.59 4.77 20.89
N LEU A 318 31.03 4.45 19.73
CA LEU A 318 31.69 3.61 18.70
C LEU A 318 33.02 4.26 18.24
N THR A 319 33.02 5.58 18.01
CA THR A 319 34.19 6.31 17.59
C THR A 319 35.29 6.25 18.67
N LEU A 320 34.94 6.52 19.93
CA LEU A 320 35.91 6.47 21.04
C LEU A 320 36.47 5.06 21.26
N LEU A 321 35.62 4.04 21.17
CA LEU A 321 36.08 2.64 21.27
C LEU A 321 37.02 2.26 20.11
N ARG A 322 36.77 2.78 18.90
CA ARG A 322 37.59 2.50 17.74
C ARG A 322 38.93 3.22 17.75
N LEU A 323 38.99 4.48 18.24
CA LEU A 323 40.20 5.28 18.23
C LEU A 323 41.06 5.07 19.46
N TYR A 324 40.45 4.90 20.64
CA TYR A 324 41.15 4.92 21.93
C TYR A 324 40.96 3.63 22.74
N GLY A 325 40.09 2.74 22.30
CA GLY A 325 39.83 1.46 23.00
C GLY A 325 40.90 0.41 22.74
N PRO A 326 40.88 -0.66 23.54
CA PRO A 326 41.72 -1.84 23.27
C PRO A 326 41.43 -2.40 21.88
N ARG A 327 42.39 -3.09 21.27
CA ARG A 327 42.28 -3.62 19.89
C ARG A 327 41.01 -4.43 19.63
N TRP A 328 40.54 -5.21 20.58
CA TRP A 328 39.34 -6.02 20.44
C TRP A 328 38.05 -5.18 20.41
N THR A 329 37.95 -4.08 21.24
CA THR A 329 36.79 -3.17 21.20
C THR A 329 36.78 -2.36 19.90
N GLY A 330 37.93 -1.93 19.41
CA GLY A 330 38.08 -1.27 18.13
C GLY A 330 37.65 -2.16 16.97
N ALA A 331 38.01 -3.46 17.03
CA ALA A 331 37.59 -4.43 16.01
C ALA A 331 36.06 -4.64 16.02
N LEU A 332 35.45 -4.76 17.21
CA LEU A 332 33.98 -4.86 17.35
C LEU A 332 33.25 -3.62 16.85
N ALA A 333 33.75 -2.42 17.21
CA ALA A 333 33.19 -1.17 16.73
C ALA A 333 33.28 -1.06 15.19
N THR A 334 34.41 -1.48 14.61
CA THR A 334 34.58 -1.52 13.15
C THR A 334 33.60 -2.50 12.50
N ALA A 335 33.48 -3.72 13.03
CA ALA A 335 32.55 -4.72 12.51
C ALA A 335 31.10 -4.23 12.56
N TYR A 336 30.69 -3.55 13.65
CA TYR A 336 29.38 -2.92 13.76
C TYR A 336 29.18 -1.87 12.66
N ILE A 337 30.13 -0.95 12.50
CA ILE A 337 30.04 0.14 11.53
C ILE A 337 29.93 -0.42 10.10
N GLU A 338 30.78 -1.37 9.74
CA GLU A 338 30.76 -1.98 8.39
C GLU A 338 29.47 -2.77 8.15
N PHE A 339 28.95 -3.49 9.14
CA PHE A 339 27.68 -4.22 9.03
C PHE A 339 26.52 -3.27 8.78
N TYR A 340 26.34 -2.22 9.59
CA TYR A 340 25.20 -1.31 9.44
C TYR A 340 25.29 -0.43 8.21
N ARG A 341 26.49 -0.05 7.77
CA ARG A 341 26.69 0.71 6.52
C ARG A 341 26.61 -0.18 5.26
N GLY A 342 26.94 -1.45 5.39
CA GLY A 342 26.90 -2.43 4.29
C GLY A 342 25.52 -3.05 4.04
N THR A 343 24.56 -2.84 4.95
CA THR A 343 23.20 -3.40 4.81
C THR A 343 22.16 -2.31 4.60
N PRO A 344 21.17 -2.51 3.70
CA PRO A 344 20.08 -1.53 3.52
C PRO A 344 19.26 -1.35 4.81
N LEU A 345 18.95 -0.09 5.15
CA LEU A 345 18.16 0.24 6.34
C LEU A 345 16.82 -0.51 6.38
N LEU A 346 16.14 -0.64 5.23
CA LEU A 346 14.86 -1.34 5.15
C LEU A 346 14.98 -2.81 5.60
N VAL A 347 16.07 -3.50 5.20
CA VAL A 347 16.34 -4.88 5.61
C VAL A 347 16.57 -4.98 7.11
N GLN A 348 17.29 -4.02 7.71
CA GLN A 348 17.52 -3.96 9.15
C GLN A 348 16.20 -3.77 9.92
N LEU A 349 15.33 -2.88 9.45
CA LEU A 349 14.00 -2.66 10.02
C LEU A 349 13.12 -3.90 9.91
N TYR A 350 13.19 -4.59 8.76
CA TYR A 350 12.41 -5.81 8.52
C TYR A 350 12.84 -6.93 9.48
N ILE A 351 14.15 -7.12 9.67
CA ILE A 351 14.69 -8.10 10.64
C ILE A 351 14.25 -7.76 12.06
N LEU A 352 14.33 -6.49 12.48
CA LEU A 352 13.93 -6.07 13.81
C LEU A 352 12.44 -6.26 14.06
N TYR A 353 11.61 -5.94 13.07
CA TYR A 353 10.15 -5.96 13.24
C TYR A 353 9.53 -7.34 12.99
N TYR A 354 9.95 -8.05 11.94
CA TYR A 354 9.39 -9.36 11.56
C TYR A 354 10.28 -10.55 11.91
N GLY A 355 11.60 -10.36 11.97
CA GLY A 355 12.54 -11.43 12.29
C GLY A 355 12.63 -11.74 13.79
N PHE A 356 12.74 -10.72 14.65
CA PHE A 356 12.90 -10.88 16.10
C PHE A 356 11.76 -11.62 16.81
N PRO A 357 10.48 -11.53 16.38
CA PRO A 357 9.42 -12.35 16.95
C PRO A 357 9.68 -13.85 16.89
N ASN A 358 10.39 -14.34 15.87
CA ASN A 358 10.73 -15.77 15.73
C ASN A 358 11.67 -16.27 16.85
N ILE A 359 12.37 -15.37 17.54
CA ILE A 359 13.21 -15.67 18.71
C ILE A 359 12.58 -15.17 20.02
N GLY A 360 11.27 -14.84 20.01
CA GLY A 360 10.50 -14.43 21.18
C GLY A 360 10.58 -12.95 21.57
N ILE A 361 11.21 -12.09 20.74
CA ILE A 361 11.34 -10.66 20.99
C ILE A 361 10.39 -9.88 20.11
N THR A 362 9.27 -9.39 20.65
CA THR A 362 8.30 -8.56 19.92
C THR A 362 8.52 -7.08 20.20
N LEU A 363 8.84 -6.32 19.16
CA LEU A 363 8.99 -4.86 19.24
C LEU A 363 7.72 -4.17 18.76
N SER A 364 7.35 -3.04 19.38
CA SER A 364 6.34 -2.15 18.80
C SER A 364 6.89 -1.46 17.55
N PRO A 365 6.02 -0.99 16.61
CA PRO A 365 6.47 -0.30 15.39
C PRO A 365 7.41 0.88 15.69
N LEU A 366 7.08 1.69 16.70
CA LEU A 366 7.92 2.82 17.12
C LEU A 366 9.26 2.37 17.72
N ALA A 367 9.26 1.31 18.54
CA ALA A 367 10.49 0.78 19.09
C ALA A 367 11.43 0.22 18.02
N ALA A 368 10.89 -0.50 17.05
CA ALA A 368 11.65 -0.99 15.90
C ALA A 368 12.22 0.16 15.06
N ALA A 369 11.42 1.23 14.84
CA ALA A 369 11.87 2.42 14.13
C ALA A 369 12.98 3.16 14.88
N PHE A 370 12.83 3.39 16.19
CA PHE A 370 13.87 4.06 17.01
C PHE A 370 15.18 3.28 17.01
N LEU A 371 15.11 1.98 17.22
CA LEU A 371 16.29 1.12 17.25
C LEU A 371 16.93 1.01 15.87
N GLY A 372 16.17 0.70 14.85
CA GLY A 372 16.69 0.50 13.50
C GLY A 372 17.34 1.76 12.93
N LEU A 373 16.63 2.90 12.99
CA LEU A 373 17.17 4.19 12.57
C LEU A 373 18.36 4.61 13.44
N GLY A 374 18.21 4.56 14.78
CA GLY A 374 19.26 4.97 15.69
C GLY A 374 20.55 4.16 15.53
N MET A 375 20.45 2.83 15.41
CA MET A 375 21.60 1.94 15.21
C MET A 375 22.23 2.13 13.82
N CYS A 376 21.43 2.28 12.79
CA CYS A 376 21.94 2.51 11.44
C CYS A 376 22.68 3.85 11.35
N TYR A 377 22.04 4.93 11.80
CA TYR A 377 22.67 6.26 11.74
C TYR A 377 23.87 6.40 12.70
N ALA A 378 23.91 5.65 13.83
CA ALA A 378 25.09 5.60 14.69
C ALA A 378 26.36 5.19 13.95
N ALA A 379 26.25 4.29 12.98
CA ALA A 379 27.38 3.86 12.16
C ALA A 379 27.89 4.99 11.23
N TYR A 380 26.98 5.82 10.73
CA TYR A 380 27.35 7.00 9.91
C TYR A 380 27.93 8.12 10.79
N GLU A 381 27.30 8.40 11.94
CA GLU A 381 27.82 9.38 12.91
C GLU A 381 29.21 9.01 13.41
N ALA A 382 29.47 7.72 13.66
CA ALA A 382 30.79 7.25 14.08
C ALA A 382 31.89 7.58 13.05
N GLU A 383 31.61 7.42 11.76
CA GLU A 383 32.56 7.81 10.71
C GLU A 383 32.73 9.33 10.60
N LEU A 384 31.65 10.10 10.77
CA LEU A 384 31.70 11.56 10.79
C LEU A 384 32.57 12.08 11.94
N TYR A 385 32.36 11.57 13.16
CA TYR A 385 33.18 11.93 14.33
C TYR A 385 34.63 11.49 14.16
N ARG A 386 34.89 10.29 13.65
CA ARG A 386 36.25 9.83 13.34
C ARG A 386 36.95 10.74 12.34
N ALA A 387 36.25 11.17 11.30
CA ALA A 387 36.81 12.09 10.31
C ALA A 387 37.10 13.46 10.93
N GLY A 388 36.19 13.99 11.77
CA GLY A 388 36.38 15.24 12.50
C GLY A 388 37.59 15.21 13.44
N ILE A 389 37.69 14.16 14.25
CA ILE A 389 38.81 13.98 15.18
C ILE A 389 40.15 13.88 14.43
N ASN A 390 40.19 13.11 13.35
CA ASN A 390 41.40 12.96 12.52
C ASN A 390 41.77 14.21 11.72
N ALA A 391 40.86 15.17 11.54
CA ALA A 391 41.12 16.43 10.85
C ALA A 391 41.87 17.43 11.72
N VAL A 392 41.91 17.23 13.04
CA VAL A 392 42.70 18.06 13.97
C VAL A 392 44.19 17.82 13.71
N GLN A 393 44.93 18.89 13.44
CA GLN A 393 46.39 18.79 13.17
C GLN A 393 47.10 18.26 14.41
N PRO A 394 48.01 17.27 14.26
CA PRO A 394 48.78 16.71 15.37
C PRO A 394 49.44 17.75 16.25
N GLY A 395 49.96 18.84 15.65
CA GLY A 395 50.59 19.93 16.39
C GLY A 395 49.68 20.67 17.38
N GLN A 396 48.37 20.71 17.15
CA GLN A 396 47.41 21.30 18.11
C GLN A 396 47.30 20.44 19.38
N THR A 397 47.21 19.13 19.21
CA THR A 397 47.19 18.18 20.31
C THR A 397 48.52 18.19 21.07
N GLU A 398 49.68 18.25 20.39
CA GLU A 398 51.00 18.34 21.01
C GLU A 398 51.16 19.64 21.79
N ALA A 399 50.70 20.77 21.23
CA ALA A 399 50.71 22.05 21.93
C ALA A 399 49.89 22.04 23.22
N ALA A 400 48.67 21.45 23.18
CA ALA A 400 47.80 21.30 24.33
C ALA A 400 48.46 20.44 25.43
N LEU A 401 49.09 19.33 25.06
CA LEU A 401 49.82 18.47 26.00
C LEU A 401 51.05 19.20 26.57
N SER A 402 51.75 20.00 25.77
CA SER A 402 52.90 20.80 26.23
C SER A 402 52.49 21.90 27.20
N LEU A 403 51.25 22.38 27.14
CA LEU A 403 50.65 23.31 28.09
C LEU A 403 50.16 22.62 29.39
N GLY A 404 50.42 21.32 29.55
CA GLY A 404 50.05 20.55 30.73
C GLY A 404 48.64 19.99 30.71
N MET A 405 47.92 20.04 29.60
CA MET A 405 46.62 19.38 29.48
C MET A 405 46.79 17.86 29.52
N SER A 406 45.91 17.17 30.19
CA SER A 406 45.78 15.72 30.07
C SER A 406 45.22 15.35 28.69
N ARG A 407 45.41 14.10 28.24
CA ARG A 407 44.85 13.62 26.97
C ARG A 407 43.32 13.80 26.88
N ASN A 408 42.60 13.62 27.98
CA ASN A 408 41.16 13.84 28.05
C ASN A 408 40.77 15.32 27.95
N GLN A 409 41.59 16.21 28.49
CA GLN A 409 41.40 17.67 28.37
C GLN A 409 41.69 18.12 26.92
N ALA A 410 42.79 17.64 26.32
CA ALA A 410 43.07 17.91 24.92
C ALA A 410 41.94 17.44 23.98
N LEU A 411 41.46 16.22 24.17
CA LEU A 411 40.33 15.69 23.37
C LEU A 411 39.02 16.50 23.53
N ARG A 412 38.82 17.16 24.67
CA ARG A 412 37.62 17.97 24.93
C ARG A 412 37.70 19.39 24.41
N TRP A 413 38.90 19.97 24.35
CA TRP A 413 39.10 21.40 24.12
C TRP A 413 39.85 21.75 22.80
N VAL A 414 40.48 20.77 22.18
CA VAL A 414 41.16 20.83 20.90
C VAL A 414 40.40 20.00 19.84
#